data_e78a0ef69acc1e40320e6c1aa2cd7d5b
#
_entry.id   e78a0ef69acc1e40320e6c1aa2cd7d5b
#
_cell.length_a   1.000
_cell.length_b   1.000
_cell.length_c   1.000
_cell.angle_alpha   90.00
_cell.angle_beta   90.00
_cell.angle_gamma   90.00
#
_symmetry.space_group_name_H-M   'P 1'
#
loop_
_entity.id
_entity.type
_entity.pdbx_description
1 polymer ?
#
loop_
_entity_poly.entity_id
_entity_poly.type
_entity_poly.pdbx_seq_one_letter_code
_entity_poly.pdbx_strand_id
1 'polypeptide(L)'
;MNKVKTILVNLSRALLALTFIFSGFVKAIDPLGSQYKIAEYLEAVQLSAYVPDWTQLILSIVLSAIEFTLGVMLLLAIRRRFASKVSLIFMTCMTAVTLWLTISEPIQDCGCFGDAIHLTNTQTFIKNLILLIAALILVRWPRYQSRFISKTNQWIAFYFTIVFICLASV
;
A
#
# COMPACT_ATOMS: atom_id res chain seq x y z
N MET A 1 -23.63 -1.88 21.60
CA MET A 1 -22.55 -1.70 20.60
C MET A 1 -21.96 -3.08 20.27
N ASN A 2 -21.96 -3.50 19.01
CA ASN A 2 -21.58 -4.88 18.63
C ASN A 2 -20.07 -5.08 18.78
N LYS A 3 -19.63 -5.71 19.89
CA LYS A 3 -18.21 -6.02 20.18
C LYS A 3 -17.53 -6.73 19.01
N VAL A 4 -18.24 -7.66 18.37
CA VAL A 4 -17.74 -8.42 17.20
C VAL A 4 -17.38 -7.49 16.04
N LYS A 5 -18.22 -6.52 15.68
CA LYS A 5 -17.94 -5.55 14.60
C LYS A 5 -16.72 -4.68 14.93
N THR A 6 -16.58 -4.28 16.19
CA THR A 6 -15.42 -3.49 16.63
C THR A 6 -14.12 -4.28 16.51
N ILE A 7 -14.12 -5.54 16.92
CA ILE A 7 -12.94 -6.42 16.80
C ILE A 7 -12.61 -6.64 15.33
N LEU A 8 -13.58 -7.03 14.51
CA LEU A 8 -13.38 -7.28 13.07
C LEU A 8 -12.79 -6.06 12.36
N VAL A 9 -13.36 -4.87 12.59
CA VAL A 9 -12.88 -3.62 11.96
C VAL A 9 -11.46 -3.27 12.40
N ASN A 10 -11.15 -3.39 13.70
CA ASN A 10 -9.80 -3.06 14.18
C ASN A 10 -8.76 -4.10 13.74
N LEU A 11 -9.13 -5.38 13.63
CA LEU A 11 -8.25 -6.41 13.08
C LEU A 11 -7.97 -6.17 11.59
N SER A 12 -9.00 -5.91 10.79
CA SER A 12 -8.87 -5.55 9.37
C SER A 12 -7.99 -4.30 9.18
N ARG A 13 -8.14 -3.31 10.07
CA ARG A 13 -7.33 -2.09 10.06
C ARG A 13 -5.86 -2.39 10.39
N ALA A 14 -5.60 -3.18 11.42
CA ALA A 14 -4.24 -3.57 11.79
C ALA A 14 -3.56 -4.35 10.68
N LEU A 15 -4.25 -5.29 10.05
CA LEU A 15 -3.74 -6.07 8.93
C LEU A 15 -3.33 -5.17 7.76
N LEU A 16 -4.22 -4.27 7.30
CA LEU A 16 -3.91 -3.32 6.22
C LEU A 16 -2.78 -2.37 6.61
N ALA A 17 -2.81 -1.82 7.82
CA ALA A 17 -1.81 -0.87 8.30
C ALA A 17 -0.41 -1.48 8.31
N LEU A 18 -0.26 -2.68 8.89
CA LEU A 18 1.03 -3.37 8.96
C LEU A 18 1.54 -3.75 7.58
N THR A 19 0.67 -4.25 6.70
CA THR A 19 1.05 -4.59 5.32
C THR A 19 1.53 -3.35 4.56
N PHE A 20 0.83 -2.23 4.65
CA PHE A 20 1.19 -0.99 3.96
C PHE A 20 2.46 -0.35 4.53
N ILE A 21 2.65 -0.35 5.86
CA ILE A 21 3.87 0.14 6.49
C ILE A 21 5.06 -0.70 6.04
N PHE A 22 4.95 -2.02 6.11
CA PHE A 22 6.03 -2.92 5.72
C PHE A 22 6.36 -2.77 4.23
N SER A 23 5.37 -2.83 3.35
CA SER A 23 5.54 -2.68 1.91
C SER A 23 6.17 -1.35 1.51
N GLY A 24 5.64 -0.23 2.06
CA GLY A 24 6.17 1.10 1.78
C GLY A 24 7.57 1.31 2.35
N PHE A 25 7.87 0.76 3.54
CA PHE A 25 9.19 0.87 4.16
C PHE A 25 10.27 0.12 3.38
N VAL A 26 10.00 -1.12 2.98
CA VAL A 26 10.96 -1.91 2.20
C VAL A 26 11.28 -1.23 0.86
N LYS A 27 10.26 -0.75 0.15
CA LYS A 27 10.46 -0.01 -1.12
C LYS A 27 11.19 1.32 -0.93
N ALA A 28 11.03 1.97 0.23
CA ALA A 28 11.73 3.22 0.52
C ALA A 28 13.22 3.01 0.81
N ILE A 29 13.60 1.86 1.40
CA ILE A 29 15.01 1.51 1.63
C ILE A 29 15.70 1.09 0.31
N ASP A 30 14.97 0.44 -0.59
CA ASP A 30 15.47 0.05 -1.91
C ASP A 30 14.58 0.62 -3.03
N PRO A 31 14.72 1.93 -3.33
CA PRO A 31 13.97 2.56 -4.40
C PRO A 31 14.42 2.09 -5.79
N LEU A 32 15.67 1.63 -5.94
CA LEU A 32 16.19 1.15 -7.21
C LEU A 32 15.61 -0.23 -7.56
N GLY A 33 15.52 -1.16 -6.62
CA GLY A 33 14.85 -2.44 -6.82
C GLY A 33 13.39 -2.25 -7.22
N SER A 34 12.69 -1.30 -6.58
CA SER A 34 11.32 -0.94 -6.96
C SER A 34 11.24 -0.26 -8.34
N GLN A 35 12.25 0.53 -8.75
CA GLN A 35 12.35 1.10 -10.10
C GLN A 35 12.48 0.00 -11.15
N TYR A 36 13.35 -1.00 -10.94
CA TYR A 36 13.50 -2.12 -11.87
C TYR A 36 12.19 -2.90 -12.05
N LYS A 37 11.43 -3.09 -10.98
CA LYS A 37 10.10 -3.71 -11.10
C LYS A 37 9.13 -2.86 -11.93
N ILE A 38 9.15 -1.53 -11.78
CA ILE A 38 8.35 -0.63 -12.62
C ILE A 38 8.79 -0.74 -14.09
N ALA A 39 10.10 -0.83 -14.37
CA ALA A 39 10.63 -1.04 -15.72
C ALA A 39 10.11 -2.35 -16.35
N GLU A 40 10.15 -3.47 -15.61
CA GLU A 40 9.60 -4.76 -16.05
C GLU A 40 8.10 -4.65 -16.40
N TYR A 41 7.30 -3.91 -15.59
CA TYR A 41 5.89 -3.65 -15.90
C TYR A 41 5.71 -2.84 -17.20
N LEU A 42 6.54 -1.80 -17.39
CA LEU A 42 6.49 -0.96 -18.59
C LEU A 42 6.90 -1.74 -19.85
N GLU A 43 7.86 -2.64 -19.73
CA GLU A 43 8.23 -3.55 -20.82
C GLU A 43 7.10 -4.50 -21.18
N ALA A 44 6.45 -5.10 -20.16
CA ALA A 44 5.34 -6.02 -20.37
C ALA A 44 4.15 -5.39 -21.12
N VAL A 45 3.95 -4.07 -20.95
CA VAL A 45 2.92 -3.30 -21.66
C VAL A 45 3.47 -2.50 -22.86
N GLN A 46 4.74 -2.71 -23.25
CA GLN A 46 5.43 -2.05 -24.37
C GLN A 46 5.48 -0.51 -24.27
N LEU A 47 5.51 0.02 -23.05
CA LEU A 47 5.59 1.46 -22.77
C LEU A 47 6.98 1.91 -22.30
N SER A 48 7.97 1.03 -22.20
CA SER A 48 9.32 1.33 -21.71
C SER A 48 10.01 2.44 -22.50
N ALA A 49 9.80 2.50 -23.83
CA ALA A 49 10.40 3.52 -24.69
C ALA A 49 9.91 4.96 -24.42
N TYR A 50 8.75 5.12 -23.77
CA TYR A 50 8.14 6.44 -23.51
C TYR A 50 8.41 6.96 -22.10
N VAL A 51 8.90 6.13 -21.17
CA VAL A 51 9.08 6.48 -19.75
C VAL A 51 10.56 6.42 -19.38
N PRO A 52 11.24 7.59 -19.25
CA PRO A 52 12.66 7.65 -18.85
C PRO A 52 12.89 7.06 -17.45
N ASP A 53 14.10 6.54 -17.20
CA ASP A 53 14.49 5.89 -15.94
C ASP A 53 14.31 6.79 -14.71
N TRP A 54 14.61 8.08 -14.82
CA TRP A 54 14.41 9.02 -13.72
C TRP A 54 12.93 9.18 -13.31
N THR A 55 11.99 9.06 -14.28
CA THR A 55 10.56 9.09 -14.00
C THR A 55 10.13 7.82 -13.24
N GLN A 56 10.68 6.66 -13.62
CA GLN A 56 10.42 5.38 -12.94
C GLN A 56 10.91 5.42 -11.49
N LEU A 57 12.09 6.03 -11.25
CA LEU A 57 12.63 6.22 -9.90
C LEU A 57 11.72 7.13 -9.07
N ILE A 58 11.28 8.27 -9.60
CA ILE A 58 10.36 9.16 -8.91
C ILE A 58 9.05 8.43 -8.60
N LEU A 59 8.52 7.65 -9.53
CA LEU A 59 7.30 6.88 -9.33
C LEU A 59 7.46 5.83 -8.21
N SER A 60 8.62 5.18 -8.14
CA SER A 60 8.97 4.25 -7.05
C SER A 60 8.94 4.94 -5.68
N ILE A 61 9.61 6.10 -5.55
CA ILE A 61 9.65 6.88 -4.31
C ILE A 61 8.24 7.38 -3.91
N VAL A 62 7.47 7.89 -4.87
CA VAL A 62 6.10 8.35 -4.61
C VAL A 62 5.19 7.20 -4.18
N LEU A 63 5.30 6.05 -4.82
CA LEU A 63 4.50 4.87 -4.48
C LEU A 63 4.82 4.37 -3.06
N SER A 64 6.10 4.27 -2.70
CA SER A 64 6.53 3.89 -1.35
C SER A 64 6.04 4.89 -0.29
N ALA A 65 6.11 6.20 -0.58
CA ALA A 65 5.64 7.25 0.30
C ALA A 65 4.11 7.19 0.51
N ILE A 66 3.34 6.94 -0.55
CA ILE A 66 1.89 6.76 -0.46
C ILE A 66 1.54 5.54 0.39
N GLU A 67 2.14 4.38 0.12
CA GLU A 67 1.89 3.15 0.88
C GLU A 67 2.21 3.33 2.36
N PHE A 68 3.40 3.80 2.69
CA PHE A 68 3.82 4.00 4.07
C PHE A 68 2.91 4.99 4.81
N THR A 69 2.62 6.13 4.19
CA THR A 69 1.74 7.16 4.77
C THR A 69 0.33 6.63 5.01
N LEU A 70 -0.25 5.90 4.05
CA LEU A 70 -1.55 5.25 4.22
C LEU A 70 -1.54 4.24 5.36
N GLY A 71 -0.48 3.44 5.46
CA GLY A 71 -0.29 2.48 6.55
C GLY A 71 -0.29 3.16 7.92
N VAL A 72 0.48 4.24 8.09
CA VAL A 72 0.51 5.02 9.34
C VAL A 72 -0.83 5.69 9.62
N MET A 73 -1.49 6.27 8.61
CA MET A 73 -2.82 6.87 8.77
C MET A 73 -3.87 5.85 9.23
N LEU A 74 -3.82 4.62 8.71
CA LEU A 74 -4.69 3.53 9.16
C LEU A 74 -4.34 3.09 10.58
N LEU A 75 -3.06 2.90 10.90
CA LEU A 75 -2.61 2.47 12.21
C LEU A 75 -3.08 3.44 13.30
N LEU A 76 -2.87 4.72 13.10
CA LEU A 76 -3.21 5.78 14.05
C LEU A 76 -4.67 6.26 13.96
N ALA A 77 -5.45 5.71 13.02
CA ALA A 77 -6.82 6.12 12.70
C ALA A 77 -6.96 7.62 12.36
N ILE A 78 -5.95 8.18 11.69
CA ILE A 78 -5.92 9.55 11.18
C ILE A 78 -6.91 9.65 10.03
N ARG A 79 -7.80 10.67 10.06
CA ARG A 79 -8.80 10.89 9.01
C ARG A 79 -9.44 9.58 8.50
N ARG A 80 -9.80 8.69 9.40
CA ARG A 80 -10.21 7.29 9.15
C ARG A 80 -11.11 7.07 7.94
N ARG A 81 -12.09 7.99 7.66
CA ARG A 81 -12.95 7.87 6.48
C ARG A 81 -12.19 8.09 5.17
N PHE A 82 -11.28 9.05 5.15
CA PHE A 82 -10.44 9.34 4.00
C PHE A 82 -9.43 8.21 3.77
N ALA A 83 -8.66 7.86 4.80
CA ALA A 83 -7.68 6.78 4.73
C ALA A 83 -8.30 5.45 4.27
N SER A 84 -9.48 5.07 4.82
CA SER A 84 -10.17 3.84 4.39
C SER A 84 -10.59 3.88 2.91
N LYS A 85 -11.09 5.02 2.40
CA LYS A 85 -11.50 5.14 1.00
C LYS A 85 -10.30 5.07 0.05
N VAL A 86 -9.22 5.80 0.37
CA VAL A 86 -8.00 5.78 -0.44
C VAL A 86 -7.37 4.38 -0.44
N SER A 87 -7.33 3.71 0.72
CA SER A 87 -6.86 2.33 0.80
C SER A 87 -7.71 1.36 -0.01
N LEU A 88 -9.04 1.56 -0.06
CA LEU A 88 -9.91 0.74 -0.90
C LEU A 88 -9.59 0.93 -2.38
N ILE A 89 -9.45 2.18 -2.85
CA ILE A 89 -9.10 2.49 -4.25
C ILE A 89 -7.75 1.86 -4.58
N PHE A 90 -6.75 2.06 -3.71
CA PHE A 90 -5.40 1.51 -3.88
C PHE A 90 -5.44 -0.02 -3.99
N MET A 91 -6.13 -0.70 -3.07
CA MET A 91 -6.24 -2.16 -3.07
C MET A 91 -7.03 -2.69 -4.28
N THR A 92 -8.03 -1.94 -4.77
CA THR A 92 -8.75 -2.32 -5.99
C THR A 92 -7.82 -2.29 -7.21
N CYS A 93 -7.02 -1.22 -7.36
CA CYS A 93 -6.03 -1.12 -8.43
C CYS A 93 -4.99 -2.25 -8.33
N MET A 94 -4.43 -2.48 -7.14
CA MET A 94 -3.42 -3.53 -6.93
C MET A 94 -3.97 -4.93 -7.16
N THR A 95 -5.23 -5.19 -6.77
CA THR A 95 -5.87 -6.49 -7.03
C THR A 95 -6.11 -6.69 -8.53
N ALA A 96 -6.50 -5.66 -9.27
CA ALA A 96 -6.65 -5.73 -10.72
C ALA A 96 -5.32 -6.01 -11.44
N VAL A 97 -4.25 -5.33 -11.03
CA VAL A 97 -2.90 -5.57 -11.57
C VAL A 97 -2.43 -6.99 -11.28
N THR A 98 -2.58 -7.46 -10.05
CA THR A 98 -2.14 -8.83 -9.69
C THR A 98 -3.01 -9.92 -10.31
N LEU A 99 -4.27 -9.65 -10.61
CA LEU A 99 -5.12 -10.55 -11.40
C LEU A 99 -4.58 -10.66 -12.83
N TRP A 100 -4.25 -9.53 -13.45
CA TRP A 100 -3.64 -9.52 -14.79
C TRP A 100 -2.32 -10.28 -14.81
N LEU A 101 -1.44 -10.08 -13.82
CA LEU A 101 -0.17 -10.81 -13.70
C LEU A 101 -0.38 -12.32 -13.53
N THR A 102 -1.41 -12.74 -12.79
CA THR A 102 -1.71 -14.15 -12.55
C THR A 102 -2.24 -14.85 -13.82
N ILE A 103 -2.94 -14.12 -14.70
CA ILE A 103 -3.49 -14.67 -15.93
C ILE A 103 -2.48 -14.66 -17.08
N SER A 104 -1.71 -13.57 -17.20
CA SER A 104 -0.81 -13.33 -18.35
C SER A 104 0.63 -13.78 -18.09
N GLU A 105 1.03 -13.95 -16.83
CA GLU A 105 2.38 -14.31 -16.36
C GLU A 105 3.55 -13.59 -17.07
N PRO A 106 3.45 -12.28 -17.36
CA PRO A 106 4.49 -11.56 -18.07
C PRO A 106 5.75 -11.36 -17.23
N ILE A 107 5.62 -11.41 -15.89
CA ILE A 107 6.69 -11.19 -14.90
C ILE A 107 6.57 -12.28 -13.82
N GLN A 108 7.70 -12.75 -13.28
CA GLN A 108 7.72 -13.86 -12.33
C GLN A 108 7.15 -13.50 -10.96
N ASP A 109 7.37 -12.25 -10.48
CA ASP A 109 6.85 -11.76 -9.20
C ASP A 109 6.31 -10.31 -9.31
N CYS A 110 5.36 -9.98 -8.46
CA CYS A 110 4.72 -8.64 -8.47
C CYS A 110 5.60 -7.54 -7.87
N GLY A 111 6.65 -7.86 -7.12
CA GLY A 111 7.48 -6.87 -6.40
C GLY A 111 6.71 -6.07 -5.33
N CYS A 112 5.55 -6.56 -4.85
CA CYS A 112 4.72 -5.85 -3.87
C CYS A 112 5.42 -5.58 -2.54
N PHE A 113 6.43 -6.38 -2.18
CA PHE A 113 7.27 -6.21 -1.00
C PHE A 113 8.75 -5.94 -1.38
N GLY A 114 8.99 -5.33 -2.56
CA GLY A 114 10.35 -5.16 -3.06
C GLY A 114 11.08 -6.50 -3.11
N ASP A 115 12.37 -6.48 -2.87
CA ASP A 115 13.22 -7.70 -2.83
C ASP A 115 13.23 -8.42 -1.47
N ALA A 116 12.50 -7.90 -0.46
CA ALA A 116 12.47 -8.51 0.88
C ALA A 116 11.71 -9.84 0.92
N ILE A 117 10.65 -9.98 0.13
CA ILE A 117 9.83 -11.20 0.06
C ILE A 117 9.36 -11.44 -1.37
N HIS A 118 9.90 -12.49 -1.99
CA HIS A 118 9.45 -12.94 -3.30
C HIS A 118 8.19 -13.81 -3.16
N LEU A 119 7.06 -13.29 -3.60
CA LEU A 119 5.78 -14.00 -3.65
C LEU A 119 5.44 -14.31 -5.11
N THR A 120 4.95 -15.50 -5.37
CA THR A 120 4.38 -15.82 -6.69
C THR A 120 3.18 -14.92 -6.99
N ASN A 121 2.88 -14.72 -8.28
CA ASN A 121 1.74 -13.90 -8.72
C ASN A 121 0.43 -14.36 -8.09
N THR A 122 0.20 -15.66 -7.99
CA THR A 122 -1.00 -16.26 -7.38
C THR A 122 -1.07 -15.96 -5.87
N GLN A 123 0.05 -16.11 -5.14
CA GLN A 123 0.10 -15.81 -3.70
C GLN A 123 -0.17 -14.32 -3.44
N THR A 124 0.40 -13.46 -4.28
CA THR A 124 0.19 -12.01 -4.20
C THR A 124 -1.27 -11.63 -4.49
N PHE A 125 -1.90 -12.27 -5.48
CA PHE A 125 -3.31 -12.06 -5.78
C PHE A 125 -4.21 -12.47 -4.61
N ILE A 126 -4.00 -13.65 -4.01
CA ILE A 126 -4.77 -14.11 -2.85
C ILE A 126 -4.60 -13.15 -1.67
N LYS A 127 -3.37 -12.73 -1.37
CA LYS A 127 -3.08 -11.71 -0.35
C LYS A 127 -3.85 -10.42 -0.62
N ASN A 128 -3.81 -9.92 -1.85
CA ASN A 128 -4.48 -8.67 -2.23
C ASN A 128 -5.99 -8.78 -2.14
N LEU A 129 -6.57 -9.94 -2.44
CA LEU A 129 -8.01 -10.19 -2.28
C LEU A 129 -8.43 -10.12 -0.80
N ILE A 130 -7.64 -10.71 0.09
CA ILE A 130 -7.87 -10.64 1.55
C ILE A 130 -7.79 -9.17 2.03
N LEU A 131 -6.78 -8.42 1.58
CA LEU A 131 -6.61 -7.01 1.92
C LEU A 131 -7.73 -6.12 1.34
N LEU A 132 -8.22 -6.44 0.15
CA LEU A 132 -9.37 -5.76 -0.46
C LEU A 132 -10.64 -5.95 0.38
N ILE A 133 -10.91 -7.18 0.84
CA ILE A 133 -12.04 -7.46 1.75
C ILE A 133 -11.88 -6.67 3.05
N ALA A 134 -10.67 -6.63 3.62
CA ALA A 134 -10.39 -5.84 4.81
C ALA A 134 -10.64 -4.34 4.58
N ALA A 135 -10.25 -3.79 3.42
CA ALA A 135 -10.52 -2.39 3.06
C ALA A 135 -12.03 -2.10 2.90
N LEU A 136 -12.80 -3.02 2.31
CA LEU A 136 -14.26 -2.93 2.23
C LEU A 136 -14.91 -2.87 3.61
N ILE A 137 -14.45 -3.71 4.55
CA ILE A 137 -14.91 -3.70 5.95
C ILE A 137 -14.69 -2.33 6.59
N LEU A 138 -13.52 -1.71 6.38
CA LEU A 138 -13.19 -0.39 6.93
C LEU A 138 -14.07 0.73 6.37
N VAL A 139 -14.35 0.69 5.07
CA VAL A 139 -15.22 1.69 4.41
C VAL A 139 -16.67 1.52 4.85
N ARG A 140 -17.13 0.27 5.03
CA ARG A 140 -18.53 -0.03 5.43
C ARG A 140 -18.83 0.39 6.87
N TRP A 141 -17.83 0.26 7.78
CA TRP A 141 -18.01 0.51 9.22
C TRP A 141 -16.98 1.47 9.82
N PRO A 142 -16.81 2.69 9.31
CA PRO A 142 -15.77 3.63 9.75
C PRO A 142 -15.95 4.12 11.19
N ARG A 143 -17.15 4.01 11.74
CA ARG A 143 -17.47 4.45 13.12
C ARG A 143 -16.89 3.52 14.19
N TYR A 144 -16.60 2.26 13.85
CA TYR A 144 -16.07 1.25 14.78
C TYR A 144 -14.53 1.26 14.89
N GLN A 145 -13.86 2.08 14.11
CA GLN A 145 -12.40 2.25 14.22
C GLN A 145 -12.04 3.04 15.48
N SER A 146 -11.20 2.45 16.34
CA SER A 146 -10.67 3.11 17.55
C SER A 146 -9.77 4.28 17.18
N ARG A 147 -9.88 5.41 17.87
CA ARG A 147 -8.99 6.57 17.70
C ARG A 147 -7.86 6.49 18.73
N PHE A 148 -6.62 6.65 18.28
CA PHE A 148 -5.45 6.67 19.16
C PHE A 148 -4.91 8.07 19.38
N ILE A 149 -5.18 9.03 18.47
CA ILE A 149 -4.58 10.36 18.51
C ILE A 149 -5.67 11.45 18.49
N SER A 150 -5.45 12.52 19.24
CA SER A 150 -6.29 13.74 19.25
C SER A 150 -6.26 14.43 17.88
N LYS A 151 -7.30 15.22 17.57
CA LYS A 151 -7.41 15.91 16.27
C LYS A 151 -6.22 16.85 15.99
N THR A 152 -5.69 17.49 17.02
CA THR A 152 -4.57 18.46 16.90
C THR A 152 -3.27 17.78 16.50
N ASN A 153 -2.98 16.60 17.05
CA ASN A 153 -1.71 15.90 16.81
C ASN A 153 -1.72 15.09 15.48
N GLN A 154 -2.87 14.97 14.81
CA GLN A 154 -2.97 14.22 13.54
C GLN A 154 -2.14 14.86 12.42
N TRP A 155 -2.08 16.19 12.35
CA TRP A 155 -1.30 16.91 11.36
C TRP A 155 0.21 16.73 11.56
N ILE A 156 0.65 16.79 12.82
CA ILE A 156 2.06 16.58 13.17
C ILE A 156 2.50 15.16 12.77
N ALA A 157 1.71 14.15 13.13
CA ALA A 157 2.00 12.77 12.77
C ALA A 157 2.03 12.57 11.23
N PHE A 158 1.13 13.21 10.49
CA PHE A 158 1.07 13.11 9.03
C PHE A 158 2.31 13.73 8.36
N TYR A 159 2.68 14.96 8.73
CA TYR A 159 3.87 15.61 8.16
C TYR A 159 5.16 14.89 8.56
N PHE A 160 5.28 14.49 9.82
CA PHE A 160 6.44 13.72 10.28
C PHE A 160 6.61 12.41 9.47
N THR A 161 5.50 11.71 9.18
CA THR A 161 5.53 10.46 8.41
C THR A 161 6.04 10.68 6.99
N ILE A 162 5.56 11.74 6.31
CA ILE A 162 6.00 12.08 4.95
C ILE A 162 7.49 12.42 4.93
N VAL A 163 7.93 13.30 5.85
CA VAL A 163 9.35 13.69 5.93
C VAL A 163 10.24 12.47 6.21
N PHE A 164 9.82 11.62 7.15
CA PHE A 164 10.57 10.41 7.52
C PHE A 164 10.75 9.48 6.32
N ILE A 165 9.69 9.16 5.58
CA ILE A 165 9.78 8.22 4.47
C ILE A 165 10.55 8.82 3.28
N CYS A 166 10.39 10.14 3.01
CA CYS A 166 11.17 10.80 1.97
C CYS A 166 12.67 10.81 2.29
N LEU A 167 13.05 11.00 3.56
CA LEU A 167 14.45 10.92 3.98
C LEU A 167 14.99 9.48 3.91
N ALA A 168 14.17 8.47 4.14
CA ALA A 168 14.56 7.07 4.04
C ALA A 168 14.75 6.61 2.58
N SER A 169 14.17 7.33 1.61
CA SER A 169 14.24 7.01 0.18
C SER A 169 15.39 7.72 -0.55
N VAL A 170 16.19 8.52 0.14
CA VAL A 170 17.36 9.25 -0.39
C VAL A 170 18.66 8.60 0.08
#